data_3b51ed880658a3a18bc054a945df347d
#
_entry.id   3b51ed880658a3a18bc054a945df347d
#
_cell.length_a   1.000
_cell.length_b   1.000
_cell.length_c   1.000
_cell.angle_alpha   90.00
_cell.angle_beta   90.00
_cell.angle_gamma   90.00
#
_symmetry.space_group_name_H-M   'P 1'
#
loop_
_entity.id
_entity.type
_entity.pdbx_description
1 polymer ?
#
loop_
_entity_poly.entity_id
_entity_poly.type
_entity_poly.pdbx_seq_one_letter_code
_entity_poly.pdbx_strand_id
1 'polypeptide(L)'
;MSNKTITIFHNGEELSEKTSLCMKEKLEARGYLVRDRFDDDTDLIVCVGGDGAFLRAIHRCDFPNCPIVGVNTGHLGFFQDVLPSALDQFIEQYESGEYNLQELNTVRAIVTTVDGHKHTHLGLNEITIKGRRSYSVHLSISIGDQYIEKFSGDGLLFATSAGSTAYNYSVGGSIADPRLNVLQVTPIAPMNTTAYRSFTSSILLPADLSLGVIPESRENRIYLNNDGFETPYNNVKSIEVRVSNTSVHLIRLKGYDFWSKVKDKFL
;
A
#
# COMPACT_ATOMS: atom_id res chain seq x y z
N MET A 1 -14.47 28.64 15.61
CA MET A 1 -14.69 27.18 15.38
C MET A 1 -14.26 26.92 13.96
N SER A 2 -13.25 26.13 13.73
CA SER A 2 -12.80 25.84 12.35
C SER A 2 -13.81 24.88 11.73
N ASN A 3 -14.43 25.26 10.61
CA ASN A 3 -15.30 24.38 9.82
C ASN A 3 -14.46 23.28 9.12
N LYS A 4 -13.74 22.47 9.89
CA LYS A 4 -12.99 21.35 9.32
C LYS A 4 -13.94 20.25 8.87
N THR A 5 -13.66 19.71 7.68
CA THR A 5 -14.39 18.59 7.09
C THR A 5 -13.67 17.29 7.38
N ILE A 6 -14.39 16.31 7.93
CA ILE A 6 -13.86 14.97 8.20
C ILE A 6 -14.64 13.95 7.40
N THR A 7 -13.94 13.10 6.66
CA THR A 7 -14.56 12.01 5.91
C THR A 7 -14.34 10.70 6.64
N ILE A 8 -15.42 9.91 6.86
CA ILE A 8 -15.35 8.62 7.54
C ILE A 8 -15.67 7.50 6.56
N PHE A 9 -14.77 6.52 6.47
CA PHE A 9 -14.99 5.26 5.75
C PHE A 9 -15.01 4.08 6.72
N HIS A 10 -15.80 3.05 6.41
CA HIS A 10 -15.84 1.78 7.15
C HIS A 10 -15.93 0.58 6.19
N ASN A 11 -15.65 -0.61 6.68
CA ASN A 11 -15.64 -1.84 5.88
C ASN A 11 -17.02 -2.52 5.72
N GLY A 12 -18.09 -1.95 6.31
CA GLY A 12 -19.45 -2.50 6.26
C GLY A 12 -19.73 -3.62 7.27
N GLU A 13 -18.78 -3.96 8.13
CA GLU A 13 -19.02 -4.88 9.24
C GLU A 13 -19.76 -4.17 10.38
N GLU A 14 -20.62 -4.91 11.10
CA GLU A 14 -21.51 -4.36 12.14
C GLU A 14 -20.78 -3.51 13.19
N LEU A 15 -19.63 -3.99 13.69
CA LEU A 15 -18.83 -3.25 14.67
C LEU A 15 -18.24 -1.95 14.05
N SER A 16 -17.80 -2.02 12.80
CA SER A 16 -17.24 -0.87 12.09
C SER A 16 -18.31 0.19 11.81
N GLU A 17 -19.52 -0.22 11.45
CA GLU A 17 -20.66 0.69 11.26
C GLU A 17 -21.03 1.39 12.57
N LYS A 18 -21.20 0.63 13.66
CA LYS A 18 -21.48 1.18 14.99
C LYS A 18 -20.39 2.16 15.45
N THR A 19 -19.14 1.80 15.25
CA THR A 19 -17.98 2.65 15.60
C THR A 19 -17.94 3.93 14.76
N SER A 20 -18.22 3.81 13.45
CA SER A 20 -18.30 4.93 12.53
C SER A 20 -19.42 5.92 12.92
N LEU A 21 -20.60 5.42 13.27
CA LEU A 21 -21.72 6.24 13.74
C LEU A 21 -21.36 6.97 15.05
N CYS A 22 -20.80 6.27 16.02
CA CYS A 22 -20.35 6.86 17.28
C CYS A 22 -19.28 7.93 17.05
N MET A 23 -18.31 7.69 16.16
CA MET A 23 -17.29 8.68 15.78
C MET A 23 -17.91 9.90 15.15
N LYS A 24 -18.86 9.72 14.23
CA LYS A 24 -19.59 10.81 13.58
C LYS A 24 -20.32 11.70 14.60
N GLU A 25 -21.12 11.10 15.48
CA GLU A 25 -21.86 11.82 16.53
C GLU A 25 -20.92 12.66 17.41
N LYS A 26 -19.79 12.09 17.83
CA LYS A 26 -18.79 12.77 18.66
C LYS A 26 -18.13 13.96 17.94
N LEU A 27 -17.80 13.79 16.66
CA LEU A 27 -17.20 14.85 15.84
C LEU A 27 -18.20 15.97 15.54
N GLU A 28 -19.43 15.64 15.19
CA GLU A 28 -20.51 16.64 14.94
C GLU A 28 -20.83 17.44 16.22
N ALA A 29 -20.84 16.79 17.39
CA ALA A 29 -21.02 17.48 18.68
C ALA A 29 -19.89 18.49 18.98
N ARG A 30 -18.71 18.33 18.37
CA ARG A 30 -17.57 19.27 18.48
C ARG A 30 -17.50 20.29 17.33
N GLY A 31 -18.51 20.29 16.45
CA GLY A 31 -18.67 21.28 15.39
C GLY A 31 -17.90 20.96 14.10
N TYR A 32 -17.47 19.71 13.89
CA TYR A 32 -16.93 19.25 12.63
C TYR A 32 -18.03 18.96 11.61
N LEU A 33 -17.76 19.20 10.33
CA LEU A 33 -18.59 18.72 9.24
C LEU A 33 -18.16 17.29 8.89
N VAL A 34 -19.06 16.31 9.09
CA VAL A 34 -18.72 14.90 8.83
C VAL A 34 -19.43 14.41 7.58
N ARG A 35 -18.68 13.78 6.68
CA ARG A 35 -19.14 13.22 5.40
C ARG A 35 -18.77 11.73 5.28
N ASP A 36 -19.48 11.02 4.41
CA ASP A 36 -19.22 9.64 4.00
C ASP A 36 -18.54 9.53 2.62
N ARG A 37 -18.30 10.68 1.99
CA ARG A 37 -17.65 10.81 0.69
C ARG A 37 -16.49 11.79 0.78
N PHE A 38 -15.36 11.40 0.18
CA PHE A 38 -14.19 12.24 0.05
C PHE A 38 -14.42 13.35 -0.98
N ASP A 39 -14.01 14.55 -0.62
CA ASP A 39 -13.92 15.73 -1.49
C ASP A 39 -12.58 16.44 -1.19
N ASP A 40 -12.13 17.31 -2.10
CA ASP A 40 -10.83 17.99 -2.00
C ASP A 40 -10.70 18.92 -0.78
N ASP A 41 -11.82 19.30 -0.14
CA ASP A 41 -11.87 20.10 1.08
C ASP A 41 -11.84 19.25 2.37
N THR A 42 -11.58 17.94 2.26
CA THR A 42 -11.44 17.06 3.41
C THR A 42 -10.14 17.35 4.17
N ASP A 43 -10.25 17.68 5.45
CA ASP A 43 -9.10 17.94 6.34
C ASP A 43 -8.54 16.68 7.01
N LEU A 44 -9.38 15.64 7.18
CA LEU A 44 -9.01 14.38 7.80
C LEU A 44 -9.86 13.24 7.25
N ILE A 45 -9.23 12.10 6.97
CA ILE A 45 -9.92 10.85 6.69
C ILE A 45 -9.82 9.92 7.90
N VAL A 46 -10.96 9.39 8.33
CA VAL A 46 -11.04 8.35 9.38
C VAL A 46 -11.43 7.03 8.71
N CYS A 47 -10.57 6.02 8.81
CA CYS A 47 -10.81 4.69 8.28
C CYS A 47 -11.14 3.72 9.42
N VAL A 48 -12.39 3.25 9.49
CA VAL A 48 -12.85 2.31 10.51
C VAL A 48 -12.84 0.88 9.95
N GLY A 49 -12.00 0.01 10.53
CA GLY A 49 -11.81 -1.35 10.04
C GLY A 49 -10.41 -1.89 10.31
N GLY A 50 -9.96 -2.84 9.48
CA GLY A 50 -8.59 -3.34 9.45
C GLY A 50 -7.77 -2.74 8.31
N ASP A 51 -6.52 -3.23 8.10
CA ASP A 51 -5.59 -2.75 7.06
C ASP A 51 -6.22 -2.75 5.65
N GLY A 52 -7.04 -3.76 5.32
CA GLY A 52 -7.75 -3.80 4.04
C GLY A 52 -8.78 -2.68 3.86
N ALA A 53 -9.45 -2.23 4.93
CA ALA A 53 -10.35 -1.08 4.88
C ALA A 53 -9.57 0.22 4.63
N PHE A 54 -8.41 0.35 5.27
CA PHE A 54 -7.51 1.47 5.09
C PHE A 54 -7.01 1.59 3.65
N LEU A 55 -6.53 0.48 3.06
CA LEU A 55 -6.09 0.44 1.67
C LEU A 55 -7.21 0.81 0.70
N ARG A 56 -8.42 0.25 0.88
CA ARG A 56 -9.57 0.61 0.05
C ARG A 56 -9.94 2.09 0.13
N ALA A 57 -9.85 2.70 1.32
CA ALA A 57 -10.12 4.14 1.49
C ALA A 57 -9.10 4.99 0.72
N ILE A 58 -7.80 4.67 0.81
CA ILE A 58 -6.75 5.37 0.08
C ILE A 58 -6.95 5.28 -1.44
N HIS A 59 -7.22 4.08 -1.96
CA HIS A 59 -7.48 3.89 -3.39
C HIS A 59 -8.75 4.61 -3.85
N ARG A 60 -9.81 4.61 -3.03
CA ARG A 60 -11.05 5.31 -3.34
C ARG A 60 -10.88 6.84 -3.41
N CYS A 61 -9.93 7.37 -2.65
CA CYS A 61 -9.60 8.80 -2.61
C CYS A 61 -8.41 9.17 -3.53
N ASP A 62 -7.93 8.25 -4.37
CA ASP A 62 -6.79 8.42 -5.27
C ASP A 62 -5.53 8.95 -4.55
N PHE A 63 -5.17 8.31 -3.44
CA PHE A 63 -3.99 8.65 -2.62
C PHE A 63 -4.00 10.12 -2.14
N PRO A 64 -4.93 10.47 -1.25
CA PRO A 64 -5.18 11.84 -0.84
C PRO A 64 -4.02 12.44 -0.06
N ASN A 65 -3.84 13.75 -0.18
CA ASN A 65 -2.77 14.47 0.52
C ASN A 65 -3.16 14.88 1.96
N CYS A 66 -4.45 14.75 2.35
CA CYS A 66 -4.86 15.05 3.72
C CYS A 66 -4.45 13.94 4.69
N PRO A 67 -4.28 14.23 6.00
CA PRO A 67 -4.02 13.22 7.02
C PRO A 67 -5.09 12.14 7.07
N ILE A 68 -4.65 10.91 7.40
CA ILE A 68 -5.52 9.75 7.56
C ILE A 68 -5.26 9.12 8.92
N VAL A 69 -6.33 8.64 9.58
CA VAL A 69 -6.22 7.83 10.81
C VAL A 69 -7.00 6.54 10.67
N GLY A 70 -6.46 5.46 11.23
CA GLY A 70 -7.13 4.17 11.28
C GLY A 70 -7.71 3.87 12.66
N VAL A 71 -9.00 3.48 12.69
CA VAL A 71 -9.69 2.97 13.88
C VAL A 71 -9.87 1.46 13.73
N ASN A 72 -9.30 0.70 14.66
CA ASN A 72 -9.25 -0.76 14.60
C ASN A 72 -10.52 -1.40 15.15
N THR A 73 -11.28 -2.06 14.30
CA THR A 73 -12.46 -2.87 14.68
C THR A 73 -12.27 -4.36 14.39
N GLY A 74 -11.06 -4.77 13.99
CA GLY A 74 -10.72 -6.15 13.65
C GLY A 74 -9.46 -6.64 14.36
N HIS A 75 -8.70 -7.48 13.66
CA HIS A 75 -7.41 -7.96 14.16
C HIS A 75 -6.36 -6.85 14.13
N LEU A 76 -5.28 -7.03 14.90
CA LEU A 76 -4.15 -6.10 14.93
C LEU A 76 -3.61 -5.81 13.52
N GLY A 77 -3.66 -4.53 13.13
CA GLY A 77 -3.15 -4.03 11.87
C GLY A 77 -1.99 -3.05 12.05
N PHE A 78 -1.33 -2.70 10.95
CA PHE A 78 -0.22 -1.75 10.97
C PHE A 78 -0.67 -0.30 10.77
N PHE A 79 -1.86 -0.08 10.19
CA PHE A 79 -2.37 1.26 9.89
C PHE A 79 -3.42 1.79 10.88
N GLN A 80 -3.86 0.97 11.84
CA GLN A 80 -4.85 1.36 12.84
C GLN A 80 -4.23 1.46 14.23
N ASP A 81 -4.33 2.65 14.83
CA ASP A 81 -3.79 2.93 16.16
C ASP A 81 -4.89 3.26 17.18
N VAL A 82 -6.10 3.62 16.72
CA VAL A 82 -7.21 4.01 17.57
C VAL A 82 -8.11 2.81 17.83
N LEU A 83 -8.46 2.56 19.09
CA LEU A 83 -9.48 1.56 19.46
C LEU A 83 -10.87 2.21 19.54
N PRO A 84 -11.97 1.45 19.35
CA PRO A 84 -13.32 1.98 19.49
C PRO A 84 -13.60 2.57 20.88
N SER A 85 -12.91 2.09 21.93
CA SER A 85 -13.00 2.61 23.30
C SER A 85 -12.22 3.92 23.51
N ALA A 86 -11.35 4.32 22.57
CA ALA A 86 -10.45 5.47 22.69
C ALA A 86 -10.81 6.63 21.75
N LEU A 87 -12.05 6.67 21.21
CA LEU A 87 -12.45 7.71 20.25
C LEU A 87 -12.37 9.12 20.84
N ASP A 88 -12.83 9.33 22.07
CA ASP A 88 -12.78 10.64 22.74
C ASP A 88 -11.32 11.10 22.92
N GLN A 89 -10.46 10.20 23.39
CA GLN A 89 -9.04 10.48 23.54
C GLN A 89 -8.38 10.86 22.21
N PHE A 90 -8.71 10.13 21.14
CA PHE A 90 -8.22 10.47 19.81
C PHE A 90 -8.65 11.88 19.38
N ILE A 91 -9.94 12.22 19.54
CA ILE A 91 -10.45 13.53 19.13
C ILE A 91 -9.76 14.65 19.92
N GLU A 92 -9.56 14.48 21.23
CA GLU A 92 -8.83 15.42 22.07
C GLU A 92 -7.37 15.60 21.61
N GLN A 93 -6.68 14.52 21.29
CA GLN A 93 -5.30 14.56 20.77
C GLN A 93 -5.26 15.20 19.37
N TYR A 94 -6.25 14.95 18.52
CA TYR A 94 -6.33 15.60 17.22
C TYR A 94 -6.56 17.11 17.34
N GLU A 95 -7.44 17.55 18.23
CA GLU A 95 -7.71 18.97 18.50
C GLU A 95 -6.54 19.71 19.11
N SER A 96 -5.81 19.07 20.03
CA SER A 96 -4.62 19.63 20.68
C SER A 96 -3.35 19.56 19.81
N GLY A 97 -3.39 18.81 18.69
CA GLY A 97 -2.23 18.58 17.85
C GLY A 97 -1.21 17.59 18.44
N GLU A 98 -1.62 16.79 19.44
CA GLU A 98 -0.77 15.79 20.10
C GLU A 98 -0.65 14.47 19.29
N TYR A 99 -0.24 14.58 18.05
CA TYR A 99 0.03 13.45 17.16
C TYR A 99 1.24 13.71 16.28
N ASN A 100 1.75 12.67 15.64
CA ASN A 100 2.77 12.77 14.61
C ASN A 100 2.17 12.39 13.26
N LEU A 101 2.64 13.02 12.19
CA LEU A 101 2.35 12.58 10.83
C LEU A 101 3.49 11.69 10.36
N GLN A 102 3.17 10.43 10.09
CA GLN A 102 4.07 9.51 9.43
C GLN A 102 3.82 9.56 7.93
N GLU A 103 4.81 9.98 7.18
CA GLU A 103 4.79 9.89 5.73
C GLU A 103 5.09 8.44 5.31
N LEU A 104 4.16 7.84 4.55
CA LEU A 104 4.29 6.51 3.97
C LEU A 104 4.46 6.65 2.47
N ASN A 105 5.61 6.22 1.97
CA ASN A 105 5.89 6.22 0.54
C ASN A 105 5.00 5.22 -0.19
N THR A 106 4.70 5.48 -1.46
CA THR A 106 3.99 4.55 -2.33
C THR A 106 4.92 3.99 -3.40
N VAL A 107 4.57 2.84 -3.95
CA VAL A 107 5.21 2.27 -5.13
C VAL A 107 4.37 2.61 -6.36
N ARG A 108 5.05 3.00 -7.46
CA ARG A 108 4.42 3.29 -8.74
C ARG A 108 4.89 2.32 -9.81
N ALA A 109 3.93 1.76 -10.56
CA ALA A 109 4.21 1.04 -11.79
C ALA A 109 3.62 1.78 -13.00
N ILE A 110 4.40 1.89 -14.07
CA ILE A 110 3.95 2.40 -15.37
C ILE A 110 4.00 1.25 -16.35
N VAL A 111 2.83 0.77 -16.76
CA VAL A 111 2.68 -0.27 -17.79
C VAL A 111 2.59 0.41 -19.15
N THR A 112 3.50 0.10 -20.05
CA THR A 112 3.46 0.55 -21.46
C THR A 112 3.05 -0.63 -22.33
N THR A 113 1.99 -0.47 -23.10
CA THR A 113 1.51 -1.48 -24.06
C THR A 113 2.16 -1.30 -25.45
N VAL A 114 2.05 -2.30 -26.30
CA VAL A 114 2.71 -2.30 -27.64
C VAL A 114 2.20 -1.17 -28.54
N ASP A 115 0.94 -0.76 -28.37
CA ASP A 115 0.31 0.39 -29.05
C ASP A 115 0.75 1.76 -28.48
N GLY A 116 1.59 1.76 -27.43
CA GLY A 116 2.19 2.95 -26.84
C GLY A 116 1.38 3.59 -25.71
N HIS A 117 0.21 3.04 -25.35
CA HIS A 117 -0.53 3.54 -24.18
C HIS A 117 0.22 3.29 -22.89
N LYS A 118 0.13 4.24 -21.96
CA LYS A 118 0.73 4.16 -20.63
C LYS A 118 -0.36 4.16 -19.56
N HIS A 119 -0.27 3.20 -18.67
CA HIS A 119 -1.17 3.06 -17.52
C HIS A 119 -0.35 3.15 -16.23
N THR A 120 -0.75 4.04 -15.34
CA THR A 120 -0.07 4.25 -14.05
C THR A 120 -0.87 3.60 -12.95
N HIS A 121 -0.16 2.87 -12.07
CA HIS A 121 -0.69 2.25 -10.86
C HIS A 121 0.12 2.70 -9.66
N LEU A 122 -0.57 2.93 -8.55
CA LEU A 122 0.02 3.20 -7.24
C LEU A 122 -0.36 2.09 -6.27
N GLY A 123 0.55 1.77 -5.37
CA GLY A 123 0.31 0.87 -4.23
C GLY A 123 0.94 1.46 -2.97
N LEU A 124 0.23 1.36 -1.85
CA LEU A 124 0.78 1.72 -0.54
C LEU A 124 1.65 0.59 0.01
N ASN A 125 1.13 -0.65 -0.03
CA ASN A 125 1.90 -1.81 0.39
C ASN A 125 2.81 -2.32 -0.72
N GLU A 126 2.20 -2.78 -1.82
CA GLU A 126 2.97 -3.41 -2.89
C GLU A 126 2.24 -3.39 -4.24
N ILE A 127 3.03 -3.58 -5.28
CA ILE A 127 2.57 -3.96 -6.61
C ILE A 127 3.15 -5.34 -6.94
N THR A 128 2.33 -6.25 -7.50
CA THR A 128 2.80 -7.52 -8.02
C THR A 128 2.59 -7.64 -9.52
N ILE A 129 3.52 -8.30 -10.19
CA ILE A 129 3.43 -8.71 -11.58
C ILE A 129 3.38 -10.22 -11.59
N LYS A 130 2.29 -10.80 -12.10
CA LYS A 130 2.06 -12.26 -12.16
C LYS A 130 1.65 -12.71 -13.54
N GLY A 131 1.86 -13.99 -13.81
CA GLY A 131 1.31 -14.66 -14.99
C GLY A 131 -0.17 -14.97 -14.87
N ARG A 132 -0.79 -15.29 -16.00
CA ARG A 132 -2.17 -15.71 -16.04
C ARG A 132 -2.33 -17.10 -15.40
N ARG A 133 -3.26 -17.26 -14.45
CA ARG A 133 -3.74 -18.57 -13.94
C ARG A 133 -2.61 -19.59 -13.69
N SER A 134 -1.70 -19.33 -12.76
CA SER A 134 -0.63 -20.28 -12.43
C SER A 134 0.40 -20.57 -13.53
N TYR A 135 0.46 -19.79 -14.60
CA TYR A 135 1.55 -19.85 -15.55
C TYR A 135 2.73 -19.01 -15.04
N SER A 136 3.92 -19.57 -15.15
CA SER A 136 5.14 -18.83 -14.89
C SER A 136 5.30 -17.65 -15.83
N VAL A 137 5.85 -16.56 -15.33
CA VAL A 137 6.27 -15.43 -16.15
C VAL A 137 7.74 -15.55 -16.50
N HIS A 138 8.08 -15.07 -17.69
CA HIS A 138 9.46 -14.91 -18.14
C HIS A 138 9.68 -13.41 -18.38
N LEU A 139 10.60 -12.83 -17.61
CA LEU A 139 10.79 -11.39 -17.54
C LEU A 139 12.27 -11.05 -17.71
N SER A 140 12.60 -10.15 -18.63
CA SER A 140 13.89 -9.47 -18.64
C SER A 140 13.84 -8.33 -17.61
N ILE A 141 14.81 -8.31 -16.69
CA ILE A 141 14.89 -7.36 -15.60
C ILE A 141 16.08 -6.44 -15.78
N SER A 142 15.86 -5.14 -15.58
CA SER A 142 16.92 -4.13 -15.48
C SER A 142 16.73 -3.28 -14.22
N ILE A 143 17.82 -2.78 -13.66
CA ILE A 143 17.83 -1.81 -12.54
C ILE A 143 18.53 -0.56 -13.07
N GLY A 144 17.81 0.56 -13.10
CA GLY A 144 18.21 1.71 -13.90
C GLY A 144 18.41 1.29 -15.37
N ASP A 145 19.53 1.66 -15.95
CA ASP A 145 19.87 1.28 -17.33
C ASP A 145 20.65 -0.05 -17.44
N GLN A 146 20.92 -0.71 -16.30
CA GLN A 146 21.72 -1.93 -16.26
C GLN A 146 20.82 -3.16 -16.38
N TYR A 147 21.00 -3.95 -17.43
CA TYR A 147 20.40 -5.28 -17.53
C TYR A 147 20.95 -6.21 -16.42
N ILE A 148 20.07 -6.92 -15.74
CA ILE A 148 20.41 -7.79 -14.61
C ILE A 148 20.28 -9.26 -15.01
N GLU A 149 19.06 -9.71 -15.36
CA GLU A 149 18.80 -11.13 -15.60
C GLU A 149 17.51 -11.39 -16.39
N LYS A 150 17.39 -12.65 -16.81
CA LYS A 150 16.13 -13.27 -17.23
C LYS A 150 15.53 -14.03 -16.06
N PHE A 151 14.47 -13.47 -15.52
CA PHE A 151 13.70 -14.05 -14.43
C PHE A 151 12.66 -15.06 -14.98
N SER A 152 12.50 -16.17 -14.26
CA SER A 152 11.37 -17.08 -14.41
C SER A 152 10.79 -17.44 -13.05
N GLY A 153 9.48 -17.44 -12.91
CA GLY A 153 8.78 -17.75 -11.66
C GLY A 153 7.29 -17.41 -11.77
N ASP A 154 6.58 -17.46 -10.65
CA ASP A 154 5.14 -17.08 -10.63
C ASP A 154 4.95 -15.56 -10.73
N GLY A 155 5.97 -14.78 -10.39
CA GLY A 155 5.93 -13.32 -10.50
C GLY A 155 7.00 -12.58 -9.69
N LEU A 156 6.87 -11.27 -9.69
CA LEU A 156 7.66 -10.35 -8.89
C LEU A 156 6.75 -9.48 -8.04
N LEU A 157 7.17 -9.24 -6.82
CA LEU A 157 6.51 -8.33 -5.87
C LEU A 157 7.43 -7.14 -5.60
N PHE A 158 6.86 -5.95 -5.63
CA PHE A 158 7.52 -4.68 -5.40
C PHE A 158 6.86 -4.01 -4.18
N ALA A 159 7.51 -4.08 -3.03
CA ALA A 159 6.99 -3.55 -1.79
C ALA A 159 7.63 -2.24 -1.38
N THR A 160 6.83 -1.37 -0.78
CA THR A 160 7.31 -0.26 0.05
C THR A 160 7.78 -0.79 1.41
N SER A 161 8.41 0.07 2.20
CA SER A 161 8.74 -0.28 3.60
C SER A 161 7.48 -0.54 4.44
N ALA A 162 6.40 0.20 4.20
CA ALA A 162 5.11 -0.03 4.86
C ALA A 162 4.51 -1.39 4.48
N GLY A 163 4.63 -1.79 3.21
CA GLY A 163 4.16 -3.08 2.69
C GLY A 163 5.04 -4.27 3.06
N SER A 164 6.20 -4.04 3.67
CA SER A 164 7.14 -5.12 4.03
C SER A 164 6.53 -6.19 4.93
N THR A 165 5.53 -5.83 5.74
CA THR A 165 4.79 -6.71 6.65
C THR A 165 3.52 -7.32 6.06
N ALA A 166 3.19 -6.99 4.80
CA ALA A 166 2.02 -7.49 4.08
C ALA A 166 2.35 -8.74 3.23
N TYR A 167 1.92 -8.80 2.00
CA TYR A 167 2.16 -9.95 1.13
C TYR A 167 3.66 -10.22 0.92
N ASN A 168 4.49 -9.17 0.92
CA ASN A 168 5.94 -9.28 0.87
C ASN A 168 6.52 -10.24 1.93
N TYR A 169 6.05 -10.13 3.17
CA TYR A 169 6.48 -11.03 4.25
C TYR A 169 6.12 -12.49 3.96
N SER A 170 4.91 -12.73 3.44
CA SER A 170 4.42 -14.08 3.14
C SER A 170 5.21 -14.79 2.03
N VAL A 171 5.85 -14.04 1.13
CA VAL A 171 6.68 -14.59 0.04
C VAL A 171 8.18 -14.53 0.33
N GLY A 172 8.56 -14.31 1.60
CA GLY A 172 9.95 -14.35 2.06
C GLY A 172 10.72 -13.04 1.92
N GLY A 173 10.03 -11.92 1.74
CA GLY A 173 10.65 -10.60 1.82
C GLY A 173 11.00 -10.21 3.26
N SER A 174 11.92 -9.27 3.41
CA SER A 174 12.37 -8.78 4.72
C SER A 174 11.40 -7.78 5.31
N ILE A 175 11.23 -7.77 6.64
CA ILE A 175 10.56 -6.68 7.34
C ILE A 175 11.47 -5.45 7.28
N ALA A 176 10.94 -4.33 6.83
CA ALA A 176 11.61 -3.05 6.76
C ALA A 176 10.93 -2.03 7.68
N ASP A 177 11.71 -1.26 8.42
CA ASP A 177 11.17 -0.15 9.20
C ASP A 177 10.52 0.88 8.25
N PRO A 178 9.27 1.32 8.50
CA PRO A 178 8.55 2.21 7.59
C PRO A 178 9.16 3.60 7.41
N ARG A 179 10.18 3.94 8.20
CA ARG A 179 10.99 5.17 8.03
C ARG A 179 12.03 5.05 6.90
N LEU A 180 12.31 3.83 6.44
CA LEU A 180 13.21 3.61 5.32
C LEU A 180 12.51 3.93 4.00
N ASN A 181 13.17 4.68 3.14
CA ASN A 181 12.66 4.97 1.79
C ASN A 181 13.36 4.05 0.78
N VAL A 182 12.84 2.83 0.64
CA VAL A 182 13.38 1.78 -0.23
C VAL A 182 12.30 1.10 -1.04
N LEU A 183 12.67 0.56 -2.19
CA LEU A 183 11.87 -0.38 -2.96
C LEU A 183 12.41 -1.79 -2.69
N GLN A 184 11.58 -2.68 -2.15
CA GLN A 184 11.94 -4.08 -2.02
C GLN A 184 11.37 -4.88 -3.19
N VAL A 185 12.24 -5.65 -3.85
CA VAL A 185 11.85 -6.52 -4.96
C VAL A 185 11.97 -7.97 -4.48
N THR A 186 10.84 -8.66 -4.39
CA THR A 186 10.79 -10.03 -3.87
C THR A 186 10.29 -10.98 -4.96
N PRO A 187 11.04 -12.03 -5.30
CA PRO A 187 10.61 -13.01 -6.28
C PRO A 187 9.52 -13.91 -5.70
N ILE A 188 8.53 -14.27 -6.52
CA ILE A 188 7.47 -15.20 -6.15
C ILE A 188 7.74 -16.52 -6.86
N ALA A 189 8.00 -17.59 -6.09
CA ALA A 189 8.32 -18.93 -6.58
C ALA A 189 9.34 -18.92 -7.76
N PRO A 190 10.54 -18.35 -7.57
CA PRO A 190 11.53 -18.25 -8.63
C PRO A 190 11.99 -19.63 -9.10
N MET A 191 12.17 -19.80 -10.41
CA MET A 191 12.66 -21.04 -11.01
C MET A 191 14.07 -20.84 -11.56
N ASN A 192 14.97 -21.76 -11.19
CA ASN A 192 16.32 -21.82 -11.72
C ASN A 192 16.47 -23.05 -12.63
N THR A 193 16.85 -22.80 -13.87
CA THR A 193 17.10 -23.81 -14.90
C THR A 193 18.40 -23.48 -15.62
N THR A 194 18.77 -24.28 -16.61
CA THR A 194 19.91 -23.96 -17.49
C THR A 194 19.71 -22.67 -18.30
N ALA A 195 18.45 -22.30 -18.56
CA ALA A 195 18.09 -21.12 -19.36
C ALA A 195 17.78 -19.86 -18.52
N TYR A 196 17.44 -20.04 -17.25
CA TYR A 196 17.04 -18.95 -16.35
C TYR A 196 17.79 -19.04 -15.03
N ARG A 197 18.37 -17.92 -14.60
CA ARG A 197 19.03 -17.79 -13.31
C ARG A 197 18.35 -16.66 -12.53
N SER A 198 17.23 -17.02 -11.91
CA SER A 198 16.43 -16.07 -11.14
C SER A 198 17.04 -15.86 -9.76
N PHE A 199 17.09 -14.61 -9.30
CA PHE A 199 17.40 -14.34 -7.89
C PHE A 199 16.33 -14.96 -6.98
N THR A 200 16.76 -15.49 -5.83
CA THR A 200 15.91 -16.24 -4.90
C THR A 200 15.66 -15.52 -3.59
N SER A 201 16.37 -14.42 -3.36
CA SER A 201 16.21 -13.56 -2.18
C SER A 201 15.71 -12.19 -2.60
N SER A 202 15.02 -11.51 -1.70
CA SER A 202 14.59 -10.13 -1.96
C SER A 202 15.79 -9.19 -2.12
N ILE A 203 15.64 -8.19 -2.99
CA ILE A 203 16.60 -7.13 -3.26
C ILE A 203 16.04 -5.83 -2.71
N LEU A 204 16.86 -5.04 -2.02
CA LEU A 204 16.51 -3.69 -1.57
C LEU A 204 17.18 -2.66 -2.48
N LEU A 205 16.39 -1.78 -3.05
CA LEU A 205 16.83 -0.68 -3.90
C LEU A 205 16.56 0.67 -3.21
N PRO A 206 17.47 1.62 -3.33
CA PRO A 206 17.18 2.99 -2.90
C PRO A 206 16.05 3.60 -3.76
N ALA A 207 15.33 4.56 -3.20
CA ALA A 207 14.11 5.12 -3.80
C ALA A 207 14.31 5.83 -5.14
N ASP A 208 15.52 6.27 -5.44
CA ASP A 208 15.89 6.95 -6.68
C ASP A 208 16.14 6.00 -7.85
N LEU A 209 16.23 4.69 -7.60
CA LEU A 209 16.36 3.69 -8.65
C LEU A 209 15.00 3.18 -9.12
N SER A 210 14.91 2.92 -10.43
CA SER A 210 13.77 2.23 -11.04
C SER A 210 14.16 0.82 -11.47
N LEU A 211 13.17 -0.07 -11.46
CA LEU A 211 13.30 -1.41 -12.02
C LEU A 211 12.46 -1.51 -13.29
N GLY A 212 13.12 -1.90 -14.38
CA GLY A 212 12.48 -2.17 -15.66
C GLY A 212 12.17 -3.66 -15.81
N VAL A 213 10.97 -3.96 -16.28
CA VAL A 213 10.49 -5.32 -16.55
C VAL A 213 9.97 -5.41 -17.97
N ILE A 214 10.49 -6.37 -18.75
CA ILE A 214 10.00 -6.65 -20.10
C ILE A 214 9.56 -8.10 -20.17
N PRO A 215 8.26 -8.37 -20.39
CA PRO A 215 7.79 -9.75 -20.59
C PRO A 215 8.37 -10.35 -21.87
N GLU A 216 8.93 -11.58 -21.77
CA GLU A 216 9.56 -12.28 -22.89
C GLU A 216 8.63 -13.20 -23.68
N SER A 217 7.44 -13.50 -23.15
CA SER A 217 6.53 -14.42 -23.78
C SER A 217 5.81 -13.78 -24.97
N ARG A 218 5.54 -14.59 -26.03
CA ARG A 218 4.69 -14.16 -27.16
C ARG A 218 3.27 -13.78 -26.72
N GLU A 219 2.84 -14.23 -25.55
CA GLU A 219 1.53 -13.92 -24.97
C GLU A 219 1.54 -12.75 -24.00
N ASN A 220 2.55 -11.96 -23.86
CA ASN A 220 2.70 -10.72 -23.05
C ASN A 220 1.48 -10.37 -22.15
N ARG A 221 0.84 -11.42 -21.59
CA ARG A 221 -0.33 -11.31 -20.71
C ARG A 221 0.15 -11.39 -19.28
N ILE A 222 -0.06 -10.31 -18.58
CA ILE A 222 0.27 -10.22 -17.15
C ILE A 222 -0.93 -9.75 -16.36
N TYR A 223 -0.93 -10.07 -15.10
CA TYR A 223 -1.80 -9.48 -14.09
C TYR A 223 -0.94 -8.59 -13.20
N LEU A 224 -1.30 -7.32 -13.16
CA LEU A 224 -0.75 -6.38 -12.20
C LEU A 224 -1.75 -6.25 -11.05
N ASN A 225 -1.28 -6.44 -9.82
CA ASN A 225 -2.10 -6.25 -8.63
C ASN A 225 -1.44 -5.20 -7.74
N ASN A 226 -2.18 -4.17 -7.37
CA ASN A 226 -1.75 -3.11 -6.45
C ASN A 226 -2.67 -3.12 -5.23
N ASP A 227 -2.12 -3.45 -4.05
CA ASP A 227 -2.83 -3.52 -2.76
C ASP A 227 -4.13 -4.36 -2.81
N GLY A 228 -4.15 -5.43 -3.60
CA GLY A 228 -5.33 -6.30 -3.77
C GLY A 228 -6.22 -5.96 -4.97
N PHE A 229 -5.99 -4.87 -5.69
CA PHE A 229 -6.72 -4.53 -6.92
C PHE A 229 -6.00 -5.09 -8.15
N GLU A 230 -6.62 -6.07 -8.81
CA GLU A 230 -6.04 -6.75 -9.97
C GLU A 230 -6.47 -6.12 -11.29
N THR A 231 -5.52 -5.88 -12.17
CA THR A 231 -5.73 -5.37 -13.53
C THR A 231 -5.04 -6.30 -14.53
N PRO A 232 -5.80 -6.92 -15.47
CA PRO A 232 -5.24 -7.73 -16.53
C PRO A 232 -4.67 -6.85 -17.66
N TYR A 233 -3.49 -7.19 -18.14
CA TYR A 233 -2.87 -6.56 -19.30
C TYR A 233 -2.55 -7.56 -20.39
N ASN A 234 -2.84 -7.18 -21.65
CA ASN A 234 -2.41 -7.87 -22.84
C ASN A 234 -1.40 -6.99 -23.59
N ASN A 235 -0.51 -7.61 -24.36
CA ASN A 235 0.43 -6.89 -25.24
C ASN A 235 1.30 -5.86 -24.48
N VAL A 236 1.81 -6.24 -23.31
CA VAL A 236 2.70 -5.40 -22.53
C VAL A 236 4.04 -5.30 -23.23
N LYS A 237 4.49 -4.07 -23.49
CA LYS A 237 5.82 -3.77 -24.04
C LYS A 237 6.86 -3.70 -22.92
N SER A 238 6.55 -2.97 -21.84
CA SER A 238 7.45 -2.81 -20.70
C SER A 238 6.68 -2.32 -19.47
N ILE A 239 7.24 -2.56 -18.31
CA ILE A 239 6.76 -2.02 -17.03
C ILE A 239 7.95 -1.38 -16.35
N GLU A 240 7.77 -0.15 -15.87
CA GLU A 240 8.73 0.53 -15.00
C GLU A 240 8.15 0.61 -13.59
N VAL A 241 8.91 0.18 -12.59
CA VAL A 241 8.50 0.23 -11.19
C VAL A 241 9.52 1.01 -10.37
N ARG A 242 9.05 1.91 -9.52
CA ARG A 242 9.88 2.73 -8.63
C ARG A 242 9.09 3.21 -7.41
N VAL A 243 9.78 3.71 -6.41
CA VAL A 243 9.12 4.49 -5.36
C VAL A 243 8.50 5.74 -6.00
N SER A 244 7.27 6.07 -5.60
CA SER A 244 6.54 7.23 -6.11
C SER A 244 6.90 8.49 -5.32
N ASN A 245 6.66 9.65 -5.93
CA ASN A 245 6.66 10.94 -5.22
C ASN A 245 5.33 11.21 -4.49
N THR A 246 4.32 10.34 -4.70
CA THR A 246 3.06 10.39 -3.96
C THR A 246 3.25 9.67 -2.63
N SER A 247 2.87 10.30 -1.54
CA SER A 247 2.91 9.72 -0.20
C SER A 247 1.54 9.82 0.49
N VAL A 248 1.36 9.01 1.52
CA VAL A 248 0.17 9.01 2.39
C VAL A 248 0.60 9.46 3.78
N HIS A 249 -0.16 10.38 4.37
CA HIS A 249 0.13 10.95 5.68
C HIS A 249 -0.71 10.27 6.76
N LEU A 250 -0.12 9.34 7.48
CA LEU A 250 -0.81 8.59 8.53
C LEU A 250 -0.61 9.25 9.90
N ILE A 251 -1.72 9.56 10.59
CA ILE A 251 -1.68 10.03 11.97
C ILE A 251 -1.24 8.87 12.87
N ARG A 252 -0.18 9.14 13.65
CA ARG A 252 0.33 8.27 14.71
C ARG A 252 0.14 8.92 16.06
N LEU A 253 -0.50 8.22 16.96
CA LEU A 253 -0.69 8.69 18.31
C LEU A 253 0.58 8.53 19.16
N LYS A 254 0.66 9.27 20.25
CA LYS A 254 1.76 9.18 21.21
C LYS A 254 1.87 7.74 21.75
N GLY A 255 3.08 7.19 21.68
CA GLY A 255 3.33 5.79 22.10
C GLY A 255 3.27 4.76 20.97
N TYR A 256 3.00 5.16 19.73
CA TYR A 256 3.14 4.26 18.60
C TYR A 256 4.56 3.73 18.46
N ASP A 257 4.70 2.42 18.37
CA ASP A 257 5.96 1.74 18.07
C ASP A 257 5.74 0.62 17.06
N PHE A 258 6.44 0.71 15.93
CA PHE A 258 6.34 -0.25 14.84
C PHE A 258 6.81 -1.65 15.26
N TRP A 259 7.93 -1.72 15.99
CA TRP A 259 8.52 -3.00 16.36
C TRP A 259 7.71 -3.74 17.41
N SER A 260 7.02 -3.02 18.30
CA SER A 260 6.01 -3.63 19.19
C SER A 260 4.89 -4.27 18.40
N LYS A 261 4.36 -3.60 17.36
CA LYS A 261 3.34 -4.21 16.48
C LYS A 261 3.87 -5.43 15.72
N VAL A 262 5.11 -5.39 15.24
CA VAL A 262 5.75 -6.55 14.59
C VAL A 262 5.83 -7.74 15.55
N LYS A 263 6.28 -7.50 16.80
CA LYS A 263 6.33 -8.52 17.83
C LYS A 263 4.96 -9.13 18.10
N ASP A 264 3.95 -8.29 18.34
CA ASP A 264 2.61 -8.75 18.70
C ASP A 264 1.89 -9.49 17.57
N LYS A 265 2.27 -9.23 16.31
CA LYS A 265 1.62 -9.83 15.14
C LYS A 265 2.30 -11.09 14.64
N PHE A 266 3.62 -11.21 14.78
CA PHE A 266 4.40 -12.27 14.14
C PHE A 266 5.18 -13.17 15.12
N LEU A 267 5.35 -12.76 16.37
CA LEU A 267 6.11 -13.49 17.39
C LEU A 267 5.22 -13.84 18.58
#